data_84c6cc49a7fcd9b7adac2b9801edcd4b
#
_entry.id   84c6cc49a7fcd9b7adac2b9801edcd4b
#
_cell.length_a   1.000
_cell.length_b   1.000
_cell.length_c   1.000
_cell.angle_alpha   90.00
_cell.angle_beta   90.00
_cell.angle_gamma   90.00
#
_symmetry.space_group_name_H-M   'P 1'
#
loop_
_entity.id
_entity.type
_entity.pdbx_description
1 polymer ?
#
loop_
_entity_poly.entity_id
_entity_poly.type
_entity_poly.pdbx_seq_one_letter_code
_entity_poly.pdbx_strand_id
1 'polypeptide(L)'
;MSRPSFNIFNKFFRKANMKTEEIATPKVIGGNVRKKRHERHWSLDELADSSGVSKATLSQIESGRVNPTVATLWKIAQSLETELSQLIRNEGEITRTFAVTRSGDLPRLTGTTGVEIKVLSPITMAGKLELYFLTLEPGAVLASEAHEPGSCELITVISGTVEIEAGRNSVRLESGDVLNYQCDTSHRISNPGKVAATLHMVVNFKGASM
;
A
#
# COMPACT_ATOMS: atom_id res chain seq x y z
N MET A 1 -11.57 19.66 7.82
CA MET A 1 -10.19 19.35 7.35
C MET A 1 -9.80 18.01 7.92
N SER A 2 -10.12 16.91 7.21
CA SER A 2 -9.77 15.55 7.62
C SER A 2 -8.30 15.32 7.28
N ARG A 3 -7.50 14.98 8.29
CA ARG A 3 -6.12 14.51 8.10
C ARG A 3 -6.20 13.17 7.34
N PRO A 4 -5.38 12.95 6.29
CA PRO A 4 -5.36 11.67 5.62
C PRO A 4 -4.98 10.58 6.63
N SER A 5 -5.78 9.52 6.68
CA SER A 5 -5.51 8.33 7.48
C SER A 5 -4.10 7.83 7.19
N PHE A 6 -3.29 7.72 8.24
CA PHE A 6 -1.92 7.24 8.16
C PHE A 6 -1.96 5.72 7.94
N ASN A 7 -2.10 5.32 6.70
CA ASN A 7 -2.01 3.93 6.28
C ASN A 7 -0.60 3.39 6.55
N ILE A 8 -0.47 2.14 6.97
CA ILE A 8 0.81 1.42 7.15
C ILE A 8 1.69 1.61 5.91
N PHE A 9 1.08 1.61 4.73
CA PHE A 9 1.71 1.84 3.44
C PHE A 9 2.35 3.24 3.31
N ASN A 10 1.68 4.31 3.75
CA ASN A 10 2.27 5.67 3.75
C ASN A 10 3.47 5.79 4.69
N LYS A 11 3.46 5.04 5.79
CA LYS A 11 4.59 4.94 6.71
C LYS A 11 5.76 4.19 6.07
N PHE A 12 5.45 3.19 5.24
CA PHE A 12 6.43 2.41 4.47
C PHE A 12 7.16 3.27 3.44
N PHE A 13 6.44 4.02 2.59
CA PHE A 13 7.07 4.84 1.54
C PHE A 13 7.99 5.93 2.07
N ARG A 14 7.74 6.44 3.27
CA ARG A 14 8.63 7.42 3.90
C ARG A 14 9.94 6.83 4.42
N LYS A 15 10.03 5.52 4.63
CA LYS A 15 11.16 4.86 5.31
C LYS A 15 11.88 3.81 4.46
N ALA A 16 11.28 3.35 3.36
CA ALA A 16 11.87 2.34 2.50
C ALA A 16 12.87 2.97 1.52
N ASN A 17 14.15 2.72 1.77
CA ASN A 17 15.22 2.87 0.79
C ASN A 17 15.12 1.67 -0.19
N MET A 18 14.05 1.63 -1.02
CA MET A 18 13.83 0.53 -1.96
C MET A 18 14.87 0.57 -3.07
N LYS A 19 15.51 -0.56 -3.33
CA LYS A 19 16.32 -0.74 -4.54
C LYS A 19 15.43 -0.50 -5.75
N THR A 20 15.88 0.35 -6.62
CA THR A 20 15.17 1.03 -7.74
C THR A 20 14.72 0.08 -8.88
N GLU A 21 14.88 -1.23 -8.76
CA GLU A 21 14.71 -2.17 -9.90
C GLU A 21 13.27 -2.62 -10.18
N GLU A 22 12.31 -2.37 -9.27
CA GLU A 22 10.89 -2.70 -9.49
C GLU A 22 9.98 -1.49 -9.77
N ILE A 23 10.52 -0.28 -9.66
CA ILE A 23 9.77 0.93 -10.02
C ILE A 23 10.01 1.19 -11.50
N ALA A 24 8.93 1.37 -12.26
CA ALA A 24 9.03 1.74 -13.67
C ALA A 24 10.04 2.88 -13.86
N THR A 25 10.88 2.77 -14.88
CA THR A 25 11.87 3.81 -15.17
C THR A 25 11.18 5.17 -15.36
N PRO A 26 11.85 6.30 -15.10
CA PRO A 26 11.28 7.63 -15.34
C PRO A 26 10.69 7.78 -16.75
N LYS A 27 11.28 7.10 -17.74
CA LYS A 27 10.77 7.06 -19.13
C LYS A 27 9.41 6.39 -19.25
N VAL A 28 9.20 5.27 -18.55
CA VAL A 28 7.94 4.52 -18.57
C VAL A 28 6.86 5.35 -17.88
N ILE A 29 7.15 5.86 -16.70
CA ILE A 29 6.23 6.72 -15.94
C ILE A 29 5.84 7.95 -16.78
N GLY A 30 6.82 8.64 -17.35
CA GLY A 30 6.57 9.82 -18.18
C GLY A 30 5.74 9.51 -19.42
N GLY A 31 6.01 8.38 -20.08
CA GLY A 31 5.23 7.90 -21.21
C GLY A 31 3.76 7.65 -20.86
N ASN A 32 3.51 6.99 -19.72
CA ASN A 32 2.16 6.69 -19.25
C ASN A 32 1.40 7.96 -18.86
N VAL A 33 2.04 8.90 -18.14
CA VAL A 33 1.43 10.20 -17.81
C VAL A 33 1.03 10.93 -19.09
N ARG A 34 1.95 11.02 -20.05
CA ARG A 34 1.68 11.66 -21.34
C ARG A 34 0.54 10.99 -22.10
N LYS A 35 0.51 9.65 -22.14
CA LYS A 35 -0.55 8.88 -22.79
C LYS A 35 -1.90 9.19 -22.16
N LYS A 36 -2.02 9.08 -20.83
CA LYS A 36 -3.26 9.34 -20.08
C LYS A 36 -3.76 10.77 -20.26
N ARG A 37 -2.85 11.74 -20.29
CA ARG A 37 -3.20 13.14 -20.58
C ARG A 37 -3.76 13.30 -22.00
N HIS A 38 -3.12 12.67 -22.99
CA HIS A 38 -3.61 12.70 -24.39
C HIS A 38 -4.96 11.98 -24.58
N GLU A 39 -5.19 10.88 -23.87
CA GLU A 39 -6.49 10.18 -23.86
C GLU A 39 -7.63 11.11 -23.41
N ARG A 40 -7.32 12.11 -22.57
CA ARG A 40 -8.26 13.16 -22.12
C ARG A 40 -8.25 14.40 -23.00
N HIS A 41 -7.45 14.42 -24.05
CA HIS A 41 -7.25 15.61 -24.91
C HIS A 41 -6.74 16.84 -24.14
N TRP A 42 -6.03 16.66 -23.05
CA TRP A 42 -5.52 17.73 -22.20
C TRP A 42 -4.16 18.25 -22.68
N SER A 43 -3.97 19.57 -22.59
CA SER A 43 -2.67 20.23 -22.65
C SER A 43 -1.88 20.01 -21.34
N LEU A 44 -0.60 20.35 -21.33
CA LEU A 44 0.19 20.39 -20.10
C LEU A 44 -0.31 21.43 -19.10
N ASP A 45 -0.90 22.52 -19.59
CA ASP A 45 -1.45 23.59 -18.73
C ASP A 45 -2.69 23.08 -17.98
N GLU A 46 -3.63 22.42 -18.68
CA GLU A 46 -4.81 21.84 -18.05
C GLU A 46 -4.46 20.76 -17.01
N LEU A 47 -3.45 19.92 -17.29
CA LEU A 47 -2.98 18.96 -16.29
C LEU A 47 -2.30 19.65 -15.10
N ALA A 48 -1.57 20.75 -15.32
CA ALA A 48 -0.93 21.52 -14.26
C ALA A 48 -1.98 22.15 -13.33
N ASP A 49 -2.99 22.78 -13.92
CA ASP A 49 -4.07 23.43 -13.17
C ASP A 49 -4.87 22.41 -12.34
N SER A 50 -5.18 21.27 -12.94
CA SER A 50 -5.94 20.20 -12.28
C SER A 50 -5.14 19.51 -11.17
N SER A 51 -3.87 19.20 -11.41
CA SER A 51 -3.05 18.41 -10.47
C SER A 51 -2.34 19.26 -9.40
N GLY A 52 -2.23 20.56 -9.60
CA GLY A 52 -1.40 21.43 -8.77
C GLY A 52 0.10 21.11 -8.88
N VAL A 53 0.53 20.47 -9.97
CA VAL A 53 1.93 20.20 -10.31
C VAL A 53 2.35 21.16 -11.42
N SER A 54 3.46 21.88 -11.24
CA SER A 54 3.88 22.89 -12.23
C SER A 54 4.05 22.29 -13.63
N LYS A 55 3.71 23.05 -14.68
CA LYS A 55 3.91 22.67 -16.08
C LYS A 55 5.35 22.25 -16.38
N ALA A 56 6.32 22.96 -15.81
CA ALA A 56 7.74 22.62 -15.96
C ALA A 56 8.04 21.23 -15.39
N THR A 57 7.54 20.92 -14.20
CA THR A 57 7.69 19.59 -13.57
C THR A 57 7.01 18.52 -14.39
N LEU A 58 5.79 18.74 -14.86
CA LEU A 58 5.07 17.80 -15.73
C LEU A 58 5.81 17.52 -17.02
N SER A 59 6.35 18.56 -17.67
CA SER A 59 7.17 18.41 -18.88
C SER A 59 8.43 17.58 -18.63
N GLN A 60 9.10 17.78 -17.49
CA GLN A 60 10.26 16.98 -17.11
C GLN A 60 9.90 15.51 -16.80
N ILE A 61 8.75 15.29 -16.15
CA ILE A 61 8.22 13.94 -15.89
C ILE A 61 7.91 13.25 -17.23
N GLU A 62 7.12 13.88 -18.11
CA GLU A 62 6.73 13.28 -19.39
C GLU A 62 7.90 13.00 -20.32
N SER A 63 8.98 13.77 -20.20
CA SER A 63 10.23 13.51 -20.93
C SER A 63 11.15 12.49 -20.28
N GLY A 64 10.78 11.95 -19.09
CA GLY A 64 11.58 10.98 -18.35
C GLY A 64 12.87 11.56 -17.76
N ARG A 65 12.99 12.88 -17.64
CA ARG A 65 14.19 13.57 -17.11
C ARG A 65 14.23 13.59 -15.59
N VAL A 66 13.07 13.46 -14.94
CA VAL A 66 12.92 13.50 -13.48
C VAL A 66 12.11 12.30 -13.03
N ASN A 67 12.51 11.70 -11.92
CA ASN A 67 11.74 10.67 -11.26
C ASN A 67 10.76 11.36 -10.28
N PRO A 68 9.44 11.33 -10.52
CA PRO A 68 8.48 11.98 -9.65
C PRO A 68 8.39 11.26 -8.31
N THR A 69 8.10 12.02 -7.25
CA THR A 69 7.76 11.41 -5.95
C THR A 69 6.39 10.73 -6.04
N VAL A 70 6.15 9.76 -5.15
CA VAL A 70 4.84 9.09 -5.05
C VAL A 70 3.72 10.11 -4.82
N ALA A 71 3.96 11.12 -3.99
CA ALA A 71 2.99 12.18 -3.76
C ALA A 71 2.67 12.98 -5.03
N THR A 72 3.67 13.21 -5.89
CA THR A 72 3.49 13.88 -7.19
C THR A 72 2.69 12.98 -8.14
N LEU A 73 3.04 11.70 -8.21
CA LEU A 73 2.32 10.72 -9.04
C LEU A 73 0.87 10.55 -8.60
N TRP A 74 0.61 10.55 -7.29
CA TRP A 74 -0.74 10.48 -6.74
C TRP A 74 -1.61 11.66 -7.19
N LYS A 75 -1.09 12.90 -7.11
CA LYS A 75 -1.79 14.09 -7.59
C LYS A 75 -2.12 14.00 -9.08
N ILE A 76 -1.15 13.55 -9.88
CA ILE A 76 -1.34 13.36 -11.33
C ILE A 76 -2.38 12.28 -11.61
N ALA A 77 -2.32 11.15 -10.91
CA ALA A 77 -3.26 10.04 -11.06
C ALA A 77 -4.70 10.45 -10.72
N GLN A 78 -4.88 11.18 -9.60
CA GLN A 78 -6.19 11.73 -9.23
C GLN A 78 -6.74 12.67 -10.31
N SER A 79 -5.93 13.61 -10.81
CA SER A 79 -6.35 14.55 -11.85
C SER A 79 -6.72 13.87 -13.15
N LEU A 80 -5.97 12.82 -13.50
CA LEU A 80 -6.24 12.02 -14.69
C LEU A 80 -7.33 10.94 -14.46
N GLU A 81 -7.96 10.90 -13.26
CA GLU A 81 -8.94 9.88 -12.85
C GLU A 81 -8.46 8.47 -13.23
N THR A 82 -7.21 8.20 -12.96
CA THR A 82 -6.55 6.93 -13.26
C THR A 82 -5.90 6.37 -12.00
N GLU A 83 -5.66 5.08 -11.98
CA GLU A 83 -4.96 4.48 -10.87
C GLU A 83 -3.46 4.75 -10.94
N LEU A 84 -2.83 4.97 -9.79
CA LEU A 84 -1.38 5.10 -9.68
C LEU A 84 -0.64 3.93 -10.35
N SER A 85 -1.18 2.72 -10.20
CA SER A 85 -0.67 1.49 -10.82
C SER A 85 -0.57 1.60 -12.34
N GLN A 86 -1.48 2.31 -13.00
CA GLN A 86 -1.46 2.50 -14.45
C GLN A 86 -0.37 3.48 -14.88
N LEU A 87 0.03 4.42 -14.03
CA LEU A 87 1.12 5.34 -14.33
C LEU A 87 2.51 4.70 -14.19
N ILE A 88 2.64 3.69 -13.31
CA ILE A 88 3.92 3.01 -13.03
C ILE A 88 4.08 1.68 -13.78
N ARG A 89 3.06 1.20 -14.49
CA ARG A 89 3.09 -0.08 -15.21
C ARG A 89 3.81 0.07 -16.55
N ASN A 90 4.62 -0.90 -16.90
CA ASN A 90 5.21 -1.00 -18.25
C ASN A 90 4.18 -1.61 -19.21
N GLU A 91 3.49 -0.81 -20.03
CA GLU A 91 2.46 -1.29 -20.97
C GLU A 91 2.99 -2.22 -22.09
N GLY A 92 4.32 -2.36 -22.19
CA GLY A 92 4.95 -3.26 -23.18
C GLY A 92 4.91 -4.73 -22.78
N GLU A 93 4.53 -5.03 -21.55
CA GLU A 93 4.50 -6.38 -21.02
C GLU A 93 3.17 -6.68 -20.33
N ILE A 94 2.23 -7.28 -21.10
CA ILE A 94 1.33 -8.28 -20.48
C ILE A 94 2.22 -9.49 -20.17
N THR A 95 3.20 -9.29 -19.33
CA THR A 95 3.97 -10.39 -18.78
C THR A 95 3.08 -11.09 -17.79
N ARG A 96 2.68 -12.32 -18.12
CA ARG A 96 2.24 -13.27 -17.11
C ARG A 96 3.40 -13.33 -16.10
N THR A 97 3.27 -12.58 -15.01
CA THR A 97 4.34 -12.44 -14.04
C THR A 97 4.50 -13.78 -13.32
N PHE A 98 5.59 -14.47 -13.58
CA PHE A 98 6.06 -15.58 -12.80
C PHE A 98 7.33 -15.11 -12.07
N ALA A 99 7.14 -14.43 -10.96
CA ALA A 99 8.22 -13.84 -10.19
C ALA A 99 8.26 -14.40 -8.77
N VAL A 100 9.46 -14.62 -8.25
CA VAL A 100 9.70 -15.06 -6.88
C VAL A 100 10.42 -13.96 -6.12
N THR A 101 9.80 -13.45 -5.06
CA THR A 101 10.50 -12.61 -4.07
C THR A 101 11.00 -13.50 -2.94
N ARG A 102 12.29 -13.51 -2.69
CA ARG A 102 12.87 -14.31 -1.61
C ARG A 102 12.59 -13.65 -0.26
N SER A 103 12.45 -14.47 0.78
CA SER A 103 12.11 -13.98 2.14
C SER A 103 13.08 -12.90 2.66
N GLY A 104 14.35 -12.95 2.27
CA GLY A 104 15.35 -11.94 2.62
C GLY A 104 15.16 -10.58 1.94
N ASP A 105 14.49 -10.57 0.78
CA ASP A 105 14.26 -9.38 -0.06
C ASP A 105 12.91 -8.72 0.23
N LEU A 106 12.05 -9.38 1.03
CA LEU A 106 10.74 -8.81 1.40
C LEU A 106 10.91 -7.51 2.19
N PRO A 107 10.21 -6.45 1.79
CA PRO A 107 10.20 -5.21 2.56
C PRO A 107 9.69 -5.43 3.98
N ARG A 108 10.37 -4.82 4.97
CA ARG A 108 10.03 -4.94 6.39
C ARG A 108 9.67 -3.59 6.97
N LEU A 109 8.62 -3.56 7.76
CA LEU A 109 8.22 -2.42 8.56
C LEU A 109 8.61 -2.69 10.01
N THR A 110 9.45 -1.83 10.55
CA THR A 110 9.82 -1.83 11.95
C THR A 110 9.46 -0.48 12.54
N GLY A 111 8.72 -0.42 13.59
CA GLY A 111 8.31 0.87 14.18
C GLY A 111 7.51 0.73 15.46
N THR A 112 6.95 -0.44 15.68
CA THR A 112 6.28 -0.80 16.92
C THR A 112 7.15 -1.83 17.64
N THR A 113 7.46 -1.61 18.91
CA THR A 113 8.28 -2.53 19.69
C THR A 113 7.66 -3.92 19.73
N GLY A 114 8.44 -4.94 19.41
CA GLY A 114 7.99 -6.33 19.40
C GLY A 114 7.11 -6.72 18.22
N VAL A 115 6.94 -5.85 17.20
CA VAL A 115 6.17 -6.16 15.98
C VAL A 115 7.08 -6.07 14.76
N GLU A 116 7.16 -7.16 13.98
CA GLU A 116 7.74 -7.17 12.64
C GLU A 116 6.63 -7.37 11.62
N ILE A 117 6.61 -6.55 10.57
CA ILE A 117 5.67 -6.69 9.46
C ILE A 117 6.47 -6.84 8.17
N LYS A 118 6.26 -7.95 7.45
CA LYS A 118 6.79 -8.15 6.09
C LYS A 118 5.68 -7.89 5.08
N VAL A 119 5.98 -7.07 4.07
CA VAL A 119 5.04 -6.79 2.98
C VAL A 119 5.18 -7.89 1.93
N LEU A 120 4.10 -8.62 1.67
CA LEU A 120 4.07 -9.73 0.72
C LEU A 120 3.50 -9.32 -0.63
N SER A 121 2.61 -8.31 -0.65
CA SER A 121 1.99 -7.84 -1.89
C SER A 121 2.96 -7.02 -2.72
N PRO A 122 2.94 -7.17 -4.05
CA PRO A 122 3.68 -6.28 -4.93
C PRO A 122 3.14 -4.84 -4.83
N ILE A 123 4.02 -3.87 -5.10
CA ILE A 123 3.70 -2.44 -5.03
C ILE A 123 2.50 -2.05 -5.91
N THR A 124 2.28 -2.77 -7.00
CA THR A 124 1.17 -2.53 -7.95
C THR A 124 -0.22 -2.81 -7.35
N MET A 125 -0.28 -3.49 -6.20
CA MET A 125 -1.51 -3.78 -5.47
C MET A 125 -1.77 -2.79 -4.32
N ALA A 126 -0.85 -1.88 -4.09
CA ALA A 126 -0.92 -0.93 -2.99
C ALA A 126 -2.19 -0.06 -3.02
N GLY A 127 -2.84 0.09 -1.85
CA GLY A 127 -4.08 0.83 -1.72
C GLY A 127 -5.32 0.12 -2.28
N LYS A 128 -5.17 -1.11 -2.76
CA LYS A 128 -6.27 -1.97 -3.20
C LYS A 128 -6.36 -3.23 -2.36
N LEU A 129 -5.33 -4.04 -2.46
CA LEU A 129 -5.21 -5.29 -1.73
C LEU A 129 -3.77 -5.41 -1.23
N GLU A 130 -3.59 -5.41 0.06
CA GLU A 130 -2.28 -5.49 0.68
C GLU A 130 -2.18 -6.77 1.51
N LEU A 131 -1.08 -7.50 1.32
CA LEU A 131 -0.80 -8.75 2.03
C LEU A 131 0.42 -8.55 2.93
N TYR A 132 0.28 -9.01 4.17
CA TYR A 132 1.31 -8.89 5.19
C TYR A 132 1.53 -10.20 5.92
N PHE A 133 2.77 -10.42 6.33
CA PHE A 133 3.13 -11.41 7.33
C PHE A 133 3.59 -10.67 8.57
N LEU A 134 2.93 -10.93 9.69
CA LEU A 134 3.21 -10.28 10.96
C LEU A 134 3.81 -11.27 11.94
N THR A 135 4.78 -10.79 12.72
CA THR A 135 5.29 -11.46 13.91
C THR A 135 5.10 -10.53 15.09
N LEU A 136 4.44 -10.99 16.13
CA LEU A 136 4.23 -10.27 17.38
C LEU A 136 4.90 -11.03 18.52
N GLU A 137 5.88 -10.39 19.17
CA GLU A 137 6.48 -10.91 20.40
C GLU A 137 5.46 -10.92 21.54
N PRO A 138 5.67 -11.70 22.62
CA PRO A 138 4.80 -11.69 23.79
C PRO A 138 4.57 -10.27 24.34
N GLY A 139 3.31 -9.89 24.53
CA GLY A 139 2.89 -8.57 25.00
C GLY A 139 2.95 -7.46 23.93
N ALA A 140 3.38 -7.75 22.70
CA ALA A 140 3.40 -6.76 21.64
C ALA A 140 1.99 -6.38 21.19
N VAL A 141 1.83 -5.12 20.77
CA VAL A 141 0.55 -4.56 20.31
C VAL A 141 0.78 -3.79 19.00
N LEU A 142 0.06 -4.12 17.98
CA LEU A 142 -0.08 -3.34 16.76
C LEU A 142 -1.40 -2.58 16.80
N ALA A 143 -1.34 -1.26 16.99
CA ALA A 143 -2.50 -0.38 16.94
C ALA A 143 -2.59 0.31 15.58
N SER A 144 -3.79 0.35 15.02
CA SER A 144 -4.09 0.94 13.72
C SER A 144 -5.25 1.95 13.85
N GLU A 145 -5.11 3.07 13.17
CA GLU A 145 -6.21 4.01 12.97
C GLU A 145 -7.23 3.42 11.97
N ALA A 146 -8.43 3.98 12.00
CA ALA A 146 -9.47 3.61 11.04
C ALA A 146 -9.00 3.76 9.59
N HIS A 147 -9.23 2.74 8.78
CA HIS A 147 -9.04 2.81 7.34
C HIS A 147 -10.23 3.52 6.65
N GLU A 148 -10.21 3.60 5.33
CA GLU A 148 -11.31 4.17 4.57
C GLU A 148 -12.61 3.36 4.78
N PRO A 149 -13.80 4.04 4.80
CA PRO A 149 -15.07 3.36 5.01
C PRO A 149 -15.29 2.18 4.07
N GLY A 150 -15.59 1.01 4.66
CA GLY A 150 -15.84 -0.23 3.96
C GLY A 150 -14.59 -1.04 3.63
N SER A 151 -13.41 -0.62 4.11
CA SER A 151 -12.23 -1.47 4.10
C SER A 151 -12.40 -2.63 5.08
N CYS A 152 -11.80 -3.77 4.75
CA CYS A 152 -11.84 -4.95 5.62
C CYS A 152 -10.44 -5.59 5.74
N GLU A 153 -10.23 -6.25 6.86
CA GLU A 153 -9.08 -7.09 7.12
C GLU A 153 -9.49 -8.54 7.27
N LEU A 154 -8.70 -9.43 6.67
CA LEU A 154 -8.77 -10.86 6.85
C LEU A 154 -7.48 -11.30 7.53
N ILE A 155 -7.60 -11.87 8.73
CA ILE A 155 -6.48 -12.37 9.52
C ILE A 155 -6.55 -13.88 9.59
N THR A 156 -5.40 -14.54 9.37
CA THR A 156 -5.22 -15.98 9.59
C THR A 156 -4.08 -16.18 10.56
N VAL A 157 -4.33 -16.76 11.71
CA VAL A 157 -3.29 -17.08 12.70
C VAL A 157 -2.54 -18.33 12.27
N ILE A 158 -1.23 -18.20 12.06
CA ILE A 158 -0.35 -19.31 11.66
C ILE A 158 0.18 -20.03 12.90
N SER A 159 0.60 -19.27 13.93
CA SER A 159 1.09 -19.82 15.18
C SER A 159 0.88 -18.85 16.33
N GLY A 160 0.79 -19.42 17.55
CA GLY A 160 0.58 -18.62 18.77
C GLY A 160 -0.87 -18.24 18.96
N THR A 161 -1.08 -17.16 19.72
CA THR A 161 -2.41 -16.63 20.07
C THR A 161 -2.39 -15.12 19.90
N VAL A 162 -3.45 -14.57 19.32
CA VAL A 162 -3.65 -13.13 19.23
C VAL A 162 -5.02 -12.73 19.75
N GLU A 163 -5.12 -11.50 20.23
CA GLU A 163 -6.37 -10.85 20.57
C GLU A 163 -6.56 -9.68 19.62
N ILE A 164 -7.73 -9.60 19.01
CA ILE A 164 -8.08 -8.55 18.06
C ILE A 164 -9.25 -7.75 18.61
N GLU A 165 -9.09 -6.43 18.64
CA GLU A 165 -10.14 -5.50 19.02
C GLU A 165 -10.42 -4.56 17.86
N ALA A 166 -11.70 -4.39 17.52
CA ALA A 166 -12.18 -3.44 16.52
C ALA A 166 -13.49 -2.79 17.00
N GLY A 167 -13.44 -1.49 17.26
CA GLY A 167 -14.53 -0.75 17.85
C GLY A 167 -14.93 -1.31 19.23
N ARG A 168 -16.11 -1.95 19.33
CA ARG A 168 -16.62 -2.56 20.58
C ARG A 168 -16.42 -4.08 20.63
N ASN A 169 -15.90 -4.66 19.58
CA ASN A 169 -15.74 -6.10 19.48
C ASN A 169 -14.32 -6.49 19.88
N SER A 170 -14.20 -7.62 20.60
CA SER A 170 -12.92 -8.25 20.92
C SER A 170 -13.08 -9.76 20.74
N VAL A 171 -12.02 -10.39 20.20
CA VAL A 171 -11.95 -11.84 20.03
C VAL A 171 -10.52 -12.32 20.18
N ARG A 172 -10.37 -13.47 20.83
CA ARG A 172 -9.11 -14.21 20.91
C ARG A 172 -9.09 -15.29 19.86
N LEU A 173 -7.99 -15.35 19.12
CA LEU A 173 -7.77 -16.33 18.05
C LEU A 173 -6.56 -17.19 18.36
N GLU A 174 -6.61 -18.44 17.96
CA GLU A 174 -5.54 -19.43 18.09
C GLU A 174 -5.07 -19.89 16.69
N SER A 175 -3.98 -20.67 16.67
CA SER A 175 -3.44 -21.20 15.41
C SER A 175 -4.50 -21.93 14.58
N GLY A 176 -4.65 -21.54 13.31
CA GLY A 176 -5.64 -22.04 12.36
C GLY A 176 -6.92 -21.22 12.28
N ASP A 177 -7.17 -20.33 13.25
CA ASP A 177 -8.36 -19.48 13.22
C ASP A 177 -8.25 -18.38 12.16
N VAL A 178 -9.42 -17.98 11.65
CA VAL A 178 -9.58 -16.91 10.67
C VAL A 178 -10.60 -15.90 11.16
N LEU A 179 -10.28 -14.62 11.08
CA LEU A 179 -11.20 -13.52 11.36
C LEU A 179 -11.28 -12.60 10.14
N ASN A 180 -12.49 -12.25 9.76
CA ASN A 180 -12.76 -11.17 8.81
C ASN A 180 -13.56 -10.07 9.52
N TYR A 181 -13.09 -8.82 9.43
CA TYR A 181 -13.76 -7.70 10.08
C TYR A 181 -13.58 -6.40 9.28
N GLN A 182 -14.51 -5.47 9.48
CA GLN A 182 -14.38 -4.12 8.92
C GLN A 182 -13.37 -3.32 9.76
N CYS A 183 -12.38 -2.77 9.09
CA CYS A 183 -11.29 -2.01 9.70
C CYS A 183 -11.43 -0.49 9.51
N ASP A 184 -12.64 -0.01 9.21
CA ASP A 184 -13.00 1.41 9.13
C ASP A 184 -13.24 2.08 10.51
N THR A 185 -12.83 1.43 11.57
CA THR A 185 -12.76 1.92 12.96
C THR A 185 -11.36 1.63 13.52
N SER A 186 -10.96 2.34 14.57
CA SER A 186 -9.72 2.06 15.27
C SER A 186 -9.70 0.61 15.75
N HIS A 187 -8.61 -0.07 15.50
CA HIS A 187 -8.46 -1.49 15.83
C HIS A 187 -7.05 -1.81 16.29
N ARG A 188 -6.90 -2.94 16.96
CA ARG A 188 -5.58 -3.41 17.41
C ARG A 188 -5.47 -4.92 17.39
N ILE A 189 -4.27 -5.39 17.15
CA ILE A 189 -3.86 -6.79 17.23
C ILE A 189 -2.83 -6.89 18.35
N SER A 190 -3.05 -7.73 19.32
CA SER A 190 -2.12 -7.96 20.44
C SER A 190 -1.78 -9.42 20.62
N ASN A 191 -0.60 -9.70 21.15
CA ASN A 191 -0.19 -11.05 21.55
C ASN A 191 -0.26 -11.19 23.07
N PRO A 192 -1.33 -11.76 23.63
CA PRO A 192 -1.45 -12.00 25.07
C PRO A 192 -0.72 -13.28 25.52
N GLY A 193 -0.15 -14.03 24.59
CA GLY A 193 0.54 -15.29 24.84
C GLY A 193 1.94 -15.12 25.45
N LYS A 194 2.59 -16.27 25.67
CA LYS A 194 3.97 -16.34 26.21
C LYS A 194 5.02 -16.63 25.15
N VAL A 195 4.59 -16.88 23.92
CA VAL A 195 5.44 -17.15 22.76
C VAL A 195 5.08 -16.19 21.65
N ALA A 196 5.99 -15.98 20.70
CA ALA A 196 5.71 -15.15 19.53
C ALA A 196 4.52 -15.72 18.74
N ALA A 197 3.65 -14.82 18.28
CA ALA A 197 2.55 -15.15 17.40
C ALA A 197 2.87 -14.72 15.97
N THR A 198 2.50 -15.55 14.99
CA THR A 198 2.62 -15.22 13.57
C THR A 198 1.28 -15.31 12.87
N LEU A 199 1.04 -14.39 11.95
CA LEU A 199 -0.22 -14.37 11.22
C LEU A 199 -0.05 -13.79 9.82
N HIS A 200 -0.93 -14.15 8.90
CA HIS A 200 -1.16 -13.41 7.67
C HIS A 200 -2.28 -12.41 7.90
N MET A 201 -2.10 -11.23 7.31
CA MET A 201 -3.13 -10.19 7.26
C MET A 201 -3.29 -9.73 5.82
N VAL A 202 -4.53 -9.72 5.36
CA VAL A 202 -4.93 -9.17 4.06
C VAL A 202 -5.79 -7.96 4.32
N VAL A 203 -5.41 -6.81 3.80
CA VAL A 203 -6.20 -5.58 3.85
C VAL A 203 -6.80 -5.34 2.47
N ASN A 204 -8.11 -5.32 2.38
CA ASN A 204 -8.85 -4.96 1.17
C ASN A 204 -9.45 -3.57 1.35
N PHE A 205 -8.98 -2.61 0.55
CA PHE A 205 -9.47 -1.24 0.58
C PHE A 205 -10.69 -1.10 -0.34
N LYS A 206 -11.76 -0.45 0.14
CA LYS A 206 -12.99 -0.24 -0.64
C LYS A 206 -12.71 0.65 -1.86
N GLY A 207 -13.18 0.24 -3.02
CA GLY A 207 -12.99 0.94 -4.30
C GLY A 207 -12.06 0.21 -5.26
N ALA A 208 -11.39 -0.84 -4.81
CA ALA A 208 -10.71 -1.77 -5.71
C ALA A 208 -11.74 -2.76 -6.28
N SER A 209 -12.30 -2.46 -7.45
CA SER A 209 -12.98 -3.50 -8.25
C SER A 209 -11.95 -4.57 -8.58
N MET A 210 -12.24 -5.81 -8.18
CA MET A 210 -11.49 -6.98 -8.65
C MET A 210 -11.67 -7.19 -10.15
#